data_810323e249eb39a78aefeafd6c434e73
#
_entry.id   810323e249eb39a78aefeafd6c434e73
#
_cell.length_a   1.000
_cell.length_b   1.000
_cell.length_c   1.000
_cell.angle_alpha   90.00
_cell.angle_beta   90.00
_cell.angle_gamma   90.00
#
_symmetry.space_group_name_H-M   'P 1'
#
loop_
_entity.id
_entity.type
_entity.pdbx_description
1 polymer ?
#
loop_
_entity_poly.entity_id
_entity_poly.type
_entity_poly.pdbx_seq_one_letter_code
_entity_poly.pdbx_strand_id
1 'polypeptide(L)'
;MIASRAVLELPWQRRVAAAAACAVAGMLAVAAGEKLPPLLFAALLTAGMLGASLLLAWAVGVTTMYLSGRLVIAAAAIVSGLSGLTAQVHLAFTQQAQYATANVTGSARLDLSVAIALPAVGAVMLRGRGHTMPSHAVDPARRLDLAVLALAAAVALTVSAVGRLTVIQGLTLGALYVLYALRGQGSADDPTAAIGVTAAIAALGPASRRRVCGVLFIVGAIAVFMTARALPDGLLRAGQVLGIRPYLLIQTIIPLATEAPELVVAGTLTFARRPAQGLMLLLASSVIETTLAPASTSVAYLLGGGGWAMPLDGGARIDMLLTAAVTLTTVAALASPEPERADGWIVATAFGIQALFPESPVRLFVALALLTFAADIFHSERQFLPASVVTLPRRTRPLTRT
;
A
#
# COMPACT_ATOMS: atom_id res chain seq x y z
N MET A 1 -8.82 8.19 20.96
CA MET A 1 -7.58 7.80 21.66
C MET A 1 -7.77 6.73 22.71
N ILE A 2 -8.89 6.62 23.42
CA ILE A 2 -9.12 5.59 24.47
C ILE A 2 -9.44 4.22 23.85
N ALA A 3 -10.22 4.16 22.77
CA ALA A 3 -10.57 2.90 22.11
C ALA A 3 -9.35 2.18 21.47
N SER A 4 -8.35 2.92 20.99
CA SER A 4 -7.15 2.32 20.38
C SER A 4 -6.21 1.63 21.38
N ARG A 5 -6.12 2.11 22.64
CA ARG A 5 -5.34 1.44 23.69
C ARG A 5 -5.95 0.11 24.11
N ALA A 6 -7.28 0.07 24.29
CA ALA A 6 -7.98 -1.15 24.70
C ALA A 6 -7.82 -2.29 23.68
N VAL A 7 -7.78 -2.00 22.39
CA VAL A 7 -7.56 -3.00 21.34
C VAL A 7 -6.11 -3.51 21.35
N LEU A 8 -5.13 -2.66 21.67
CA LEU A 8 -3.71 -3.04 21.73
C LEU A 8 -3.38 -3.91 22.98
N GLU A 9 -4.21 -3.89 24.00
CA GLU A 9 -4.03 -4.69 25.23
C GLU A 9 -4.73 -6.06 25.17
N LEU A 10 -5.54 -6.33 24.14
CA LEU A 10 -6.19 -7.62 23.98
C LEU A 10 -5.16 -8.74 23.71
N PRO A 11 -5.29 -9.93 24.35
CA PRO A 11 -4.43 -11.06 24.03
C PRO A 11 -4.54 -11.42 22.54
N TRP A 12 -3.43 -11.86 21.96
CA TRP A 12 -3.34 -12.10 20.51
C TRP A 12 -4.43 -13.04 19.96
N GLN A 13 -4.86 -14.03 20.75
CA GLN A 13 -5.94 -14.95 20.38
C GLN A 13 -7.26 -14.21 20.13
N ARG A 14 -7.59 -13.22 20.95
CA ARG A 14 -8.81 -12.41 20.77
C ARG A 14 -8.73 -11.53 19.52
N ARG A 15 -7.54 -11.02 19.20
CA ARG A 15 -7.34 -10.25 17.94
C ARG A 15 -7.53 -11.14 16.72
N VAL A 16 -6.94 -12.34 16.74
CA VAL A 16 -7.12 -13.33 15.66
C VAL A 16 -8.58 -13.75 15.55
N ALA A 17 -9.25 -14.04 16.69
CA ALA A 17 -10.66 -14.40 16.69
C ALA A 17 -11.56 -13.26 16.15
N ALA A 18 -11.27 -12.01 16.51
CA ALA A 18 -12.00 -10.85 16.01
C ALA A 18 -11.82 -10.69 14.48
N ALA A 19 -10.58 -10.80 13.98
CA ALA A 19 -10.31 -10.74 12.54
C ALA A 19 -10.98 -11.90 11.78
N ALA A 20 -10.93 -13.11 12.33
CA ALA A 20 -11.60 -14.27 11.76
C ALA A 20 -13.15 -14.11 11.77
N ALA A 21 -13.71 -13.58 12.84
CA ALA A 21 -15.15 -13.30 12.91
C ALA A 21 -15.57 -12.24 11.86
N CYS A 22 -14.79 -11.20 11.67
CA CYS A 22 -15.01 -10.22 10.60
C CYS A 22 -14.92 -10.87 9.22
N ALA A 23 -13.90 -11.69 8.97
CA ALA A 23 -13.72 -12.39 7.70
C ALA A 23 -14.93 -13.32 7.40
N VAL A 24 -15.37 -14.09 8.40
CA VAL A 24 -16.55 -14.97 8.29
C VAL A 24 -17.83 -14.14 8.06
N ALA A 25 -18.01 -13.03 8.78
CA ALA A 25 -19.16 -12.14 8.59
C ALA A 25 -19.22 -11.58 7.17
N GLY A 26 -18.07 -11.21 6.58
CA GLY A 26 -17.98 -10.80 5.18
C GLY A 26 -18.36 -11.91 4.21
N MET A 27 -17.88 -13.13 4.43
CA MET A 27 -18.27 -14.29 3.60
C MET A 27 -19.77 -14.61 3.69
N LEU A 28 -20.34 -14.53 4.90
CA LEU A 28 -21.79 -14.71 5.11
C LEU A 28 -22.58 -13.58 4.46
N ALA A 29 -22.09 -12.35 4.46
CA ALA A 29 -22.71 -11.24 3.76
C ALA A 29 -22.75 -11.50 2.24
N VAL A 30 -21.65 -12.00 1.66
CA VAL A 30 -21.63 -12.42 0.23
C VAL A 30 -22.70 -13.46 -0.05
N ALA A 31 -22.83 -14.48 0.82
CA ALA A 31 -23.84 -15.52 0.66
C ALA A 31 -25.27 -15.01 0.83
N ALA A 32 -25.50 -14.03 1.69
CA ALA A 32 -26.81 -13.39 1.89
C ALA A 32 -27.19 -12.46 0.74
N GLY A 33 -26.19 -11.81 0.10
CA GLY A 33 -26.37 -10.99 -1.09
C GLY A 33 -27.38 -9.86 -0.91
N GLU A 34 -28.39 -9.82 -1.81
CA GLU A 34 -29.41 -8.74 -1.85
C GLU A 34 -30.41 -8.75 -0.70
N LYS A 35 -30.40 -9.79 0.14
CA LYS A 35 -31.30 -9.87 1.31
C LYS A 35 -30.89 -8.90 2.43
N LEU A 36 -29.65 -8.39 2.39
CA LEU A 36 -29.16 -7.42 3.37
C LEU A 36 -29.42 -5.98 2.92
N PRO A 37 -29.74 -5.08 3.87
CA PRO A 37 -29.76 -3.66 3.59
C PRO A 37 -28.41 -3.17 3.03
N PRO A 38 -28.39 -2.26 2.03
CA PRO A 38 -27.15 -1.86 1.33
C PRO A 38 -26.03 -1.40 2.24
N LEU A 39 -26.33 -0.60 3.26
CA LEU A 39 -25.33 -0.09 4.20
C LEU A 39 -24.74 -1.21 5.07
N LEU A 40 -25.60 -2.13 5.55
CA LEU A 40 -25.14 -3.28 6.33
C LEU A 40 -24.28 -4.23 5.47
N PHE A 41 -24.72 -4.46 4.23
CA PHE A 41 -23.97 -5.27 3.27
C PHE A 41 -22.55 -4.71 3.03
N ALA A 42 -22.44 -3.42 2.69
CA ALA A 42 -21.17 -2.75 2.50
C ALA A 42 -20.28 -2.76 3.76
N ALA A 43 -20.88 -2.52 4.94
CA ALA A 43 -20.15 -2.55 6.21
C ALA A 43 -19.60 -3.93 6.56
N LEU A 44 -20.40 -4.99 6.36
CA LEU A 44 -19.95 -6.37 6.60
C LEU A 44 -18.87 -6.81 5.61
N LEU A 45 -18.98 -6.41 4.33
CA LEU A 45 -17.95 -6.69 3.33
C LEU A 45 -16.65 -5.95 3.65
N THR A 46 -16.71 -4.68 4.05
CA THR A 46 -15.54 -3.89 4.44
C THR A 46 -14.87 -4.50 5.68
N ALA A 47 -15.65 -4.83 6.71
CA ALA A 47 -15.12 -5.50 7.91
C ALA A 47 -14.54 -6.89 7.55
N GLY A 48 -15.20 -7.62 6.66
CA GLY A 48 -14.74 -8.91 6.16
C GLY A 48 -13.41 -8.82 5.43
N MET A 49 -13.27 -7.82 4.55
CA MET A 49 -12.03 -7.56 3.83
C MET A 49 -10.89 -7.20 4.79
N LEU A 50 -11.14 -6.27 5.73
CA LEU A 50 -10.18 -5.90 6.76
C LEU A 50 -9.74 -7.11 7.60
N GLY A 51 -10.68 -7.93 8.08
CA GLY A 51 -10.37 -9.13 8.83
C GLY A 51 -9.54 -10.13 8.03
N ALA A 52 -9.91 -10.36 6.78
CA ALA A 52 -9.20 -11.27 5.87
C ALA A 52 -7.77 -10.79 5.57
N SER A 53 -7.59 -9.50 5.31
CA SER A 53 -6.27 -8.88 5.08
C SER A 53 -5.37 -9.01 6.30
N LEU A 54 -5.90 -8.79 7.52
CA LEU A 54 -5.15 -8.99 8.77
C LEU A 54 -4.71 -10.46 8.97
N LEU A 55 -5.59 -11.43 8.67
CA LEU A 55 -5.24 -12.86 8.78
C LEU A 55 -4.09 -13.22 7.83
N LEU A 56 -4.14 -12.75 6.58
CA LEU A 56 -3.08 -12.95 5.59
C LEU A 56 -1.77 -12.30 6.04
N ALA A 57 -1.82 -11.04 6.46
CA ALA A 57 -0.63 -10.30 6.88
C ALA A 57 0.08 -10.98 8.08
N TRP A 58 -0.67 -11.50 9.06
CA TRP A 58 -0.07 -12.25 10.17
C TRP A 58 0.53 -13.59 9.73
N ALA A 59 -0.15 -14.32 8.84
CA ALA A 59 0.38 -15.57 8.30
C ALA A 59 1.67 -15.36 7.50
N VAL A 60 1.68 -14.35 6.62
CA VAL A 60 2.84 -13.97 5.81
C VAL A 60 3.98 -13.46 6.69
N GLY A 61 3.70 -12.54 7.63
CA GLY A 61 4.70 -11.98 8.52
C GLY A 61 5.42 -13.04 9.37
N VAL A 62 4.72 -14.09 9.81
CA VAL A 62 5.37 -15.23 10.48
C VAL A 62 6.19 -16.05 9.50
N THR A 63 5.68 -16.28 8.30
CA THR A 63 6.33 -17.14 7.30
C THR A 63 7.67 -16.55 6.84
N THR A 64 7.74 -15.24 6.62
CA THR A 64 8.95 -14.53 6.20
C THR A 64 10.07 -14.56 7.23
N MET A 65 9.77 -14.76 8.50
CA MET A 65 10.78 -14.91 9.56
C MET A 65 11.56 -16.24 9.47
N TYR A 66 10.99 -17.26 8.83
CA TYR A 66 11.56 -18.60 8.78
C TYR A 66 11.98 -19.04 7.37
N LEU A 67 11.58 -18.30 6.36
CA LEU A 67 11.94 -18.55 4.98
C LEU A 67 12.89 -17.45 4.51
N SER A 68 14.13 -17.82 4.27
CA SER A 68 15.14 -16.93 3.70
C SER A 68 15.14 -17.04 2.17
N GLY A 69 15.34 -15.92 1.51
CA GLY A 69 15.49 -15.87 0.06
C GLY A 69 14.69 -14.75 -0.59
N ARG A 70 15.29 -14.08 -1.56
CA ARG A 70 14.71 -12.89 -2.23
C ARG A 70 13.35 -13.18 -2.87
N LEU A 71 13.22 -14.33 -3.54
CA LEU A 71 11.96 -14.72 -4.17
C LEU A 71 10.85 -15.01 -3.16
N VAL A 72 11.20 -15.53 -1.98
CA VAL A 72 10.24 -15.79 -0.91
C VAL A 72 9.72 -14.48 -0.34
N ILE A 73 10.59 -13.49 -0.12
CA ILE A 73 10.20 -12.16 0.36
C ILE A 73 9.32 -11.46 -0.68
N ALA A 74 9.68 -11.52 -1.96
CA ALA A 74 8.88 -10.96 -3.04
C ALA A 74 7.50 -11.65 -3.16
N ALA A 75 7.45 -12.98 -3.06
CA ALA A 75 6.20 -13.73 -3.05
C ALA A 75 5.33 -13.39 -1.83
N ALA A 76 5.96 -13.24 -0.66
CA ALA A 76 5.28 -12.83 0.56
C ALA A 76 4.67 -11.43 0.44
N ALA A 77 5.38 -10.49 -0.18
CA ALA A 77 4.88 -9.15 -0.44
C ALA A 77 3.67 -9.17 -1.38
N ILE A 78 3.71 -9.99 -2.46
CA ILE A 78 2.55 -10.17 -3.36
C ILE A 78 1.36 -10.76 -2.60
N VAL A 79 1.59 -11.75 -1.73
CA VAL A 79 0.52 -12.36 -0.93
C VAL A 79 -0.07 -11.38 0.08
N SER A 80 0.76 -10.51 0.68
CA SER A 80 0.29 -9.45 1.56
C SER A 80 -0.61 -8.47 0.82
N GLY A 81 -0.20 -8.03 -0.38
CA GLY A 81 -0.98 -7.16 -1.26
C GLY A 81 -2.13 -7.84 -2.02
N LEU A 82 -2.35 -9.16 -1.82
CA LEU A 82 -3.35 -9.93 -2.58
C LEU A 82 -4.77 -9.36 -2.43
N SER A 83 -5.08 -8.79 -1.26
CA SER A 83 -6.38 -8.17 -0.98
C SER A 83 -6.65 -6.98 -1.90
N GLY A 84 -5.73 -6.04 -2.04
CA GLY A 84 -5.82 -4.90 -2.95
C GLY A 84 -5.82 -5.35 -4.41
N LEU A 85 -4.85 -6.19 -4.79
CA LEU A 85 -4.72 -6.71 -6.15
C LEU A 85 -5.99 -7.45 -6.62
N THR A 86 -6.65 -8.23 -5.76
CA THR A 86 -7.85 -8.98 -6.13
C THR A 86 -9.01 -8.05 -6.47
N ALA A 87 -9.23 -6.99 -5.67
CA ALA A 87 -10.31 -6.05 -5.90
C ALA A 87 -10.15 -5.31 -7.24
N GLN A 88 -8.97 -4.77 -7.52
CA GLN A 88 -8.72 -4.02 -8.75
C GLN A 88 -8.69 -4.91 -10.00
N VAL A 89 -8.14 -6.13 -9.89
CA VAL A 89 -8.17 -7.12 -10.99
C VAL A 89 -9.62 -7.49 -11.33
N HIS A 90 -10.47 -7.69 -10.32
CA HIS A 90 -11.88 -7.96 -10.53
C HIS A 90 -12.58 -6.80 -11.24
N LEU A 91 -12.39 -5.57 -10.77
CA LEU A 91 -12.97 -4.37 -11.38
C LEU A 91 -12.50 -4.18 -12.83
N ALA A 92 -11.23 -4.41 -13.10
CA ALA A 92 -10.68 -4.30 -14.45
C ALA A 92 -11.21 -5.41 -15.37
N PHE A 93 -11.24 -6.67 -14.88
CA PHE A 93 -11.75 -7.81 -15.63
C PHE A 93 -13.23 -7.66 -15.99
N THR A 94 -14.03 -7.07 -15.10
CA THR A 94 -15.44 -6.75 -15.34
C THR A 94 -15.66 -5.43 -16.10
N GLN A 95 -14.62 -4.88 -16.71
CA GLN A 95 -14.64 -3.67 -17.55
C GLN A 95 -15.04 -2.37 -16.81
N GLN A 96 -14.92 -2.34 -15.49
CA GLN A 96 -15.20 -1.18 -14.67
C GLN A 96 -13.95 -0.30 -14.52
N ALA A 97 -13.42 0.19 -15.64
CA ALA A 97 -12.12 0.88 -15.75
C ALA A 97 -11.96 2.05 -14.77
N GLN A 98 -13.00 2.88 -14.61
CA GLN A 98 -13.00 4.02 -13.69
C GLN A 98 -12.82 3.59 -12.22
N TYR A 99 -13.44 2.50 -11.80
CA TYR A 99 -13.36 2.00 -10.42
C TYR A 99 -12.05 1.24 -10.18
N ALA A 100 -11.55 0.52 -11.18
CA ALA A 100 -10.23 -0.08 -11.12
C ALA A 100 -9.14 0.99 -10.94
N THR A 101 -9.21 2.09 -11.70
CA THR A 101 -8.30 3.23 -11.56
C THR A 101 -8.45 3.90 -10.20
N ALA A 102 -9.70 4.09 -9.71
CA ALA A 102 -9.95 4.67 -8.40
C ALA A 102 -9.27 3.88 -7.28
N ASN A 103 -9.36 2.54 -7.31
CA ASN A 103 -8.73 1.69 -6.31
C ASN A 103 -7.20 1.77 -6.38
N VAL A 104 -6.60 1.56 -7.55
CA VAL A 104 -5.13 1.64 -7.76
C VAL A 104 -4.56 2.97 -7.29
N THR A 105 -5.17 4.08 -7.71
CA THR A 105 -4.69 5.42 -7.32
C THR A 105 -4.96 5.74 -5.87
N GLY A 106 -6.03 5.19 -5.29
CA GLY A 106 -6.38 5.34 -3.88
C GLY A 106 -5.36 4.65 -2.97
N SER A 107 -5.04 3.37 -3.21
CA SER A 107 -4.06 2.58 -2.45
C SER A 107 -2.69 3.23 -2.51
N ALA A 108 -2.18 3.54 -3.71
CA ALA A 108 -0.86 4.16 -3.87
C ALA A 108 -0.74 5.49 -3.11
N ARG A 109 -1.77 6.35 -3.17
CA ARG A 109 -1.75 7.65 -2.46
C ARG A 109 -1.87 7.49 -0.95
N LEU A 110 -2.66 6.52 -0.47
CA LEU A 110 -2.79 6.23 0.95
C LEU A 110 -1.44 5.81 1.53
N ASP A 111 -0.80 4.81 0.94
CA ASP A 111 0.49 4.29 1.40
C ASP A 111 1.59 5.35 1.39
N LEU A 112 1.75 6.07 0.28
CA LEU A 112 2.76 7.12 0.14
C LEU A 112 2.55 8.28 1.13
N SER A 113 1.29 8.69 1.31
CA SER A 113 0.96 9.78 2.23
C SER A 113 1.21 9.39 3.68
N VAL A 114 0.86 8.15 4.07
CA VAL A 114 1.14 7.64 5.41
C VAL A 114 2.63 7.39 5.60
N ALA A 115 3.33 6.87 4.61
CA ALA A 115 4.77 6.62 4.67
C ALA A 115 5.56 7.88 5.05
N ILE A 116 5.23 9.02 4.47
CA ILE A 116 5.92 10.29 4.75
C ILE A 116 5.38 11.00 6.00
N ALA A 117 4.06 10.87 6.28
CA ALA A 117 3.44 11.51 7.45
C ALA A 117 3.79 10.81 8.78
N LEU A 118 3.92 9.49 8.76
CA LEU A 118 4.08 8.68 9.97
C LEU A 118 5.35 9.00 10.76
N PRO A 119 6.54 9.21 10.15
CA PRO A 119 7.72 9.68 10.85
C PRO A 119 7.53 11.07 11.47
N ALA A 120 6.84 12.00 10.80
CA ALA A 120 6.56 13.33 11.30
C ALA A 120 5.65 13.30 12.53
N VAL A 121 4.58 12.49 12.49
CA VAL A 121 3.66 12.24 13.62
C VAL A 121 4.43 11.62 14.79
N GLY A 122 5.24 10.59 14.52
CA GLY A 122 6.07 9.94 15.54
C GLY A 122 7.01 10.92 16.24
N ALA A 123 7.66 11.80 15.47
CA ALA A 123 8.55 12.83 16.02
C ALA A 123 7.82 13.82 16.95
N VAL A 124 6.59 14.22 16.61
CA VAL A 124 5.78 15.11 17.46
C VAL A 124 5.35 14.39 18.74
N MET A 125 4.87 13.16 18.63
CA MET A 125 4.35 12.43 19.80
C MET A 125 5.44 11.95 20.76
N LEU A 126 6.67 11.74 20.28
CA LEU A 126 7.80 11.26 21.07
C LEU A 126 8.71 12.39 21.60
N ARG A 127 8.41 13.66 21.28
CA ARG A 127 9.22 14.86 21.62
C ARG A 127 9.60 15.02 23.09
N GLY A 128 8.86 14.46 24.02
CA GLY A 128 9.14 14.59 25.47
C GLY A 128 10.35 13.80 25.99
N ARG A 129 11.12 13.10 25.12
CA ARG A 129 12.14 12.12 25.55
C ARG A 129 13.48 12.22 24.83
N GLY A 130 13.86 13.41 24.33
CA GLY A 130 15.22 13.66 23.85
C GLY A 130 15.65 12.89 22.58
N HIS A 131 14.73 12.49 21.74
CA HIS A 131 15.04 11.74 20.52
C HIS A 131 15.04 12.66 19.31
N THR A 132 16.22 12.89 18.77
CA THR A 132 16.40 13.34 17.38
C THR A 132 15.92 12.23 16.45
N MET A 133 15.23 12.59 15.35
CA MET A 133 15.04 11.64 14.23
C MET A 133 16.42 11.11 13.84
N PRO A 134 16.59 9.77 13.67
CA PRO A 134 17.84 9.28 13.13
C PRO A 134 18.10 10.02 11.82
N SER A 135 19.30 10.61 11.67
CA SER A 135 19.73 11.18 10.39
C SER A 135 19.56 10.09 9.35
N HIS A 136 18.71 10.31 8.38
CA HIS A 136 18.41 9.34 7.37
C HIS A 136 19.55 9.29 6.34
N ALA A 137 20.72 8.82 6.76
CA ALA A 137 21.73 8.39 5.80
C ALA A 137 21.04 7.42 4.85
N VAL A 138 21.04 7.74 3.57
CA VAL A 138 20.25 7.03 2.55
C VAL A 138 20.76 5.58 2.45
N ASP A 139 20.04 4.67 3.12
CA ASP A 139 20.29 3.24 3.02
C ASP A 139 20.23 2.81 1.53
N PRO A 140 21.19 1.99 1.05
CA PRO A 140 21.16 1.46 -0.32
C PRO A 140 19.83 0.79 -0.72
N ALA A 141 19.15 0.13 0.21
CA ALA A 141 17.81 -0.45 -0.02
C ALA A 141 16.78 0.63 -0.37
N ARG A 142 16.76 1.72 0.40
CA ARG A 142 15.86 2.85 0.17
C ARG A 142 16.08 3.54 -1.18
N ARG A 143 17.33 3.59 -1.66
CA ARG A 143 17.63 4.14 -3.00
C ARG A 143 16.93 3.38 -4.12
N LEU A 144 16.84 2.05 -3.99
CA LEU A 144 16.15 1.23 -4.98
C LEU A 144 14.65 1.50 -4.97
N ASP A 145 14.02 1.59 -3.79
CA ASP A 145 12.60 1.92 -3.66
C ASP A 145 12.30 3.27 -4.31
N LEU A 146 13.08 4.30 -3.97
CA LEU A 146 12.88 5.65 -4.53
C LEU A 146 13.11 5.70 -6.05
N ALA A 147 14.10 4.98 -6.58
CA ALA A 147 14.34 4.91 -8.02
C ALA A 147 13.16 4.23 -8.75
N VAL A 148 12.63 3.14 -8.20
CA VAL A 148 11.48 2.43 -8.77
C VAL A 148 10.23 3.30 -8.71
N LEU A 149 9.97 3.96 -7.59
CA LEU A 149 8.85 4.89 -7.44
C LEU A 149 8.94 6.07 -8.43
N ALA A 150 10.13 6.65 -8.62
CA ALA A 150 10.33 7.72 -9.60
C ALA A 150 10.04 7.27 -11.03
N LEU A 151 10.49 6.06 -11.43
CA LEU A 151 10.20 5.49 -12.74
C LEU A 151 8.71 5.15 -12.89
N ALA A 152 8.08 4.60 -11.86
CA ALA A 152 6.63 4.35 -11.86
C ALA A 152 5.82 5.65 -12.00
N ALA A 153 6.23 6.72 -11.30
CA ALA A 153 5.60 8.04 -11.44
C ALA A 153 5.76 8.60 -12.85
N ALA A 154 6.92 8.43 -13.50
CA ALA A 154 7.11 8.85 -14.89
C ALA A 154 6.15 8.12 -15.84
N VAL A 155 5.94 6.81 -15.66
CA VAL A 155 4.93 6.07 -16.42
C VAL A 155 3.52 6.58 -16.10
N ALA A 156 3.18 6.82 -14.83
CA ALA A 156 1.88 7.35 -14.44
C ALA A 156 1.58 8.73 -15.06
N LEU A 157 2.59 9.60 -15.20
CA LEU A 157 2.47 10.87 -15.94
C LEU A 157 2.12 10.64 -17.41
N THR A 158 2.75 9.65 -18.08
CA THR A 158 2.42 9.33 -19.48
C THR A 158 1.00 8.76 -19.60
N VAL A 159 0.56 7.92 -18.66
CA VAL A 159 -0.81 7.37 -18.58
C VAL A 159 -1.83 8.50 -18.43
N SER A 160 -1.58 9.45 -17.52
CA SER A 160 -2.44 10.63 -17.33
C SER A 160 -2.50 11.49 -18.59
N ALA A 161 -1.36 11.77 -19.24
CA ALA A 161 -1.29 12.60 -20.44
C ALA A 161 -2.02 11.96 -21.63
N VAL A 162 -1.80 10.66 -21.86
CA VAL A 162 -2.42 9.91 -22.96
C VAL A 162 -3.91 9.60 -22.70
N GLY A 163 -4.33 9.56 -21.43
CA GLY A 163 -5.71 9.28 -21.02
C GLY A 163 -6.09 7.79 -21.14
N ARG A 164 -5.13 6.90 -21.09
CA ARG A 164 -5.35 5.44 -21.12
C ARG A 164 -4.16 4.70 -20.52
N LEU A 165 -4.44 3.60 -19.84
CA LEU A 165 -3.44 2.65 -19.39
C LEU A 165 -3.34 1.51 -20.41
N THR A 166 -2.25 1.47 -21.16
CA THR A 166 -2.01 0.43 -22.16
C THR A 166 -1.39 -0.80 -21.51
N VAL A 167 -1.59 -1.98 -22.11
CA VAL A 167 -0.94 -3.21 -21.67
C VAL A 167 0.58 -3.09 -21.70
N ILE A 168 1.15 -2.35 -22.68
CA ILE A 168 2.60 -2.12 -22.76
C ILE A 168 3.08 -1.34 -21.53
N GLN A 169 2.41 -0.27 -21.14
CA GLN A 169 2.75 0.49 -19.92
C GLN A 169 2.61 -0.40 -18.68
N GLY A 170 1.54 -1.21 -18.60
CA GLY A 170 1.37 -2.18 -17.52
C GLY A 170 2.50 -3.20 -17.48
N LEU A 171 2.86 -3.83 -18.58
CA LEU A 171 3.98 -4.78 -18.63
C LEU A 171 5.31 -4.12 -18.30
N THR A 172 5.53 -2.85 -18.69
CA THR A 172 6.72 -2.08 -18.29
C THR A 172 6.77 -1.93 -16.76
N LEU A 173 5.66 -1.58 -16.11
CA LEU A 173 5.57 -1.50 -14.65
C LEU A 173 5.74 -2.87 -13.99
N GLY A 174 5.17 -3.93 -14.55
CA GLY A 174 5.35 -5.30 -14.08
C GLY A 174 6.81 -5.76 -14.18
N ALA A 175 7.50 -5.45 -15.29
CA ALA A 175 8.92 -5.73 -15.45
C ALA A 175 9.76 -4.92 -14.44
N LEU A 176 9.38 -3.68 -14.16
CA LEU A 176 10.04 -2.85 -13.15
C LEU A 176 9.90 -3.49 -11.75
N TYR A 177 8.71 -4.01 -11.40
CA TYR A 177 8.51 -4.78 -10.16
C TYR A 177 9.39 -6.03 -10.10
N VAL A 178 9.44 -6.81 -11.17
CA VAL A 178 10.30 -8.01 -11.23
C VAL A 178 11.77 -7.65 -11.03
N LEU A 179 12.26 -6.59 -11.68
CA LEU A 179 13.61 -6.09 -11.50
C LEU A 179 13.86 -5.63 -10.06
N TYR A 180 12.90 -4.95 -9.45
CA TYR A 180 12.92 -4.58 -8.04
C TYR A 180 13.04 -5.81 -7.14
N ALA A 181 12.18 -6.81 -7.32
CA ALA A 181 12.17 -8.04 -6.54
C ALA A 181 13.49 -8.85 -6.69
N LEU A 182 14.10 -8.85 -7.88
CA LEU A 182 15.37 -9.52 -8.13
C LEU A 182 16.57 -8.77 -7.57
N ARG A 183 16.52 -7.44 -7.50
CA ARG A 183 17.62 -6.59 -7.02
C ARG A 183 17.45 -6.20 -5.56
N GLY A 184 16.24 -6.20 -5.04
CA GLY A 184 15.95 -5.89 -3.65
C GLY A 184 16.82 -6.74 -2.74
N GLN A 185 17.65 -6.07 -1.96
CA GLN A 185 18.35 -6.72 -0.87
C GLN A 185 17.30 -6.86 0.23
N GLY A 186 16.64 -8.02 0.31
CA GLY A 186 15.99 -8.38 1.55
C GLY A 186 17.05 -8.24 2.62
N SER A 187 16.88 -7.31 3.53
CA SER A 187 17.70 -7.22 4.73
C SER A 187 17.45 -8.51 5.52
N ALA A 188 18.17 -9.57 5.14
CA ALA A 188 18.15 -10.84 5.86
C ALA A 188 18.69 -10.68 7.29
N ASP A 189 19.31 -9.52 7.58
CA ASP A 189 19.98 -9.26 8.85
C ASP A 189 19.12 -8.52 9.88
N ASP A 190 17.91 -8.08 9.52
CA ASP A 190 16.97 -7.56 10.51
C ASP A 190 15.56 -8.07 10.17
N PRO A 191 15.22 -9.30 10.61
CA PRO A 191 13.81 -9.70 10.59
C PRO A 191 13.10 -8.61 11.35
N THR A 192 12.21 -7.87 10.67
CA THR A 192 11.32 -6.90 11.32
C THR A 192 10.85 -7.57 12.59
N ALA A 193 11.40 -7.13 13.74
CA ALA A 193 11.22 -7.85 14.99
C ALA A 193 9.73 -8.04 15.17
N ALA A 194 9.27 -9.26 15.06
CA ALA A 194 7.85 -9.58 15.02
C ALA A 194 7.17 -8.85 16.17
N ILE A 195 6.08 -8.17 15.88
CA ILE A 195 5.37 -7.33 16.84
C ILE A 195 3.95 -7.85 16.98
N GLY A 196 3.43 -7.84 18.19
CA GLY A 196 2.02 -8.14 18.45
C GLY A 196 1.65 -9.59 18.10
N VAL A 197 0.64 -9.77 17.22
CA VAL A 197 0.12 -11.10 16.86
C VAL A 197 1.17 -11.95 16.15
N THR A 198 1.94 -11.36 15.24
CA THR A 198 3.01 -12.06 14.50
C THR A 198 4.07 -12.61 15.44
N ALA A 199 4.52 -11.81 16.43
CA ALA A 199 5.47 -12.24 17.45
C ALA A 199 4.93 -13.40 18.30
N ALA A 200 3.67 -13.30 18.71
CA ALA A 200 3.03 -14.32 19.53
C ALA A 200 2.88 -15.67 18.79
N ILE A 201 2.51 -15.63 17.51
CA ILE A 201 2.42 -16.84 16.67
C ILE A 201 3.82 -17.41 16.41
N ALA A 202 4.81 -16.56 16.16
CA ALA A 202 6.20 -16.99 15.93
C ALA A 202 6.79 -17.71 17.15
N ALA A 203 6.38 -17.33 18.36
CA ALA A 203 6.81 -17.98 19.62
C ALA A 203 6.20 -19.37 19.84
N LEU A 204 5.19 -19.78 19.06
CA LEU A 204 4.61 -21.12 19.17
C LEU A 204 5.60 -22.21 18.72
N GLY A 205 5.44 -23.41 19.25
CA GLY A 205 6.19 -24.58 18.78
C GLY A 205 5.99 -24.84 17.28
N PRO A 206 6.97 -25.43 16.56
CA PRO A 206 6.98 -25.52 15.10
C PRO A 206 5.72 -26.11 14.46
N ALA A 207 5.15 -27.15 15.08
CA ALA A 207 3.92 -27.79 14.60
C ALA A 207 2.68 -26.90 14.76
N SER A 208 2.51 -26.27 15.92
CA SER A 208 1.40 -25.36 16.21
C SER A 208 1.47 -24.11 15.33
N ARG A 209 2.68 -23.54 15.19
CA ARG A 209 2.93 -22.39 14.33
C ARG A 209 2.54 -22.66 12.89
N ARG A 210 3.00 -23.79 12.30
CA ARG A 210 2.63 -24.16 10.93
C ARG A 210 1.12 -24.33 10.74
N ARG A 211 0.45 -24.96 11.71
CA ARG A 211 -1.03 -25.14 11.68
C ARG A 211 -1.74 -23.78 11.73
N VAL A 212 -1.37 -22.93 12.69
CA VAL A 212 -1.97 -21.60 12.83
C VAL A 212 -1.76 -20.78 11.57
N CYS A 213 -0.51 -20.66 11.06
CA CYS A 213 -0.23 -19.93 9.82
C CYS A 213 -1.00 -20.50 8.63
N GLY A 214 -1.07 -21.82 8.48
CA GLY A 214 -1.83 -22.46 7.40
C GLY A 214 -3.32 -22.14 7.47
N VAL A 215 -3.92 -22.21 8.66
CA VAL A 215 -5.35 -21.86 8.84
C VAL A 215 -5.59 -20.38 8.55
N LEU A 216 -4.76 -19.48 9.08
CA LEU A 216 -4.91 -18.04 8.86
C LEU A 216 -4.78 -17.71 7.36
N PHE A 217 -3.82 -18.34 6.68
CA PHE A 217 -3.61 -18.15 5.24
C PHE A 217 -4.82 -18.64 4.44
N ILE A 218 -5.29 -19.86 4.67
CA ILE A 218 -6.41 -20.44 3.93
C ILE A 218 -7.70 -19.64 4.17
N VAL A 219 -8.03 -19.36 5.42
CA VAL A 219 -9.24 -18.59 5.77
C VAL A 219 -9.15 -17.18 5.21
N GLY A 220 -7.99 -16.52 5.37
CA GLY A 220 -7.77 -15.17 4.84
C GLY A 220 -7.86 -15.13 3.32
N ALA A 221 -7.23 -16.05 2.61
CA ALA A 221 -7.25 -16.09 1.15
C ALA A 221 -8.66 -16.33 0.58
N ILE A 222 -9.41 -17.29 1.17
CA ILE A 222 -10.80 -17.56 0.76
C ILE A 222 -11.67 -16.31 1.01
N ALA A 223 -11.55 -15.72 2.19
CA ALA A 223 -12.34 -14.55 2.56
C ALA A 223 -12.00 -13.32 1.67
N VAL A 224 -10.70 -13.07 1.38
CA VAL A 224 -10.30 -12.03 0.42
C VAL A 224 -10.93 -12.29 -0.95
N PHE A 225 -10.79 -13.49 -1.48
CA PHE A 225 -11.30 -13.82 -2.81
C PHE A 225 -12.83 -13.64 -2.91
N MET A 226 -13.57 -14.01 -1.87
CA MET A 226 -15.02 -13.82 -1.82
C MET A 226 -15.41 -12.35 -1.65
N THR A 227 -14.82 -11.65 -0.67
CA THR A 227 -15.23 -10.28 -0.32
C THR A 227 -14.75 -9.26 -1.32
N ALA A 228 -13.54 -9.40 -1.89
CA ALA A 228 -13.00 -8.47 -2.88
C ALA A 228 -13.85 -8.35 -4.14
N ARG A 229 -14.55 -9.42 -4.52
CA ARG A 229 -15.45 -9.43 -5.68
C ARG A 229 -16.78 -8.73 -5.42
N ALA A 230 -17.28 -8.82 -4.18
CA ALA A 230 -18.57 -8.27 -3.79
C ALA A 230 -18.49 -6.85 -3.22
N LEU A 231 -17.33 -6.45 -2.69
CA LEU A 231 -17.14 -5.15 -2.02
C LEU A 231 -17.42 -3.94 -2.92
N PRO A 232 -16.95 -3.90 -4.18
CA PRO A 232 -17.30 -2.80 -5.09
C PRO A 232 -18.81 -2.62 -5.25
N ASP A 233 -19.55 -3.72 -5.49
CA ASP A 233 -21.01 -3.69 -5.65
C ASP A 233 -21.70 -3.24 -4.35
N GLY A 234 -21.20 -3.68 -3.20
CA GLY A 234 -21.68 -3.22 -1.90
C GLY A 234 -21.51 -1.71 -1.71
N LEU A 235 -20.36 -1.18 -2.09
CA LEU A 235 -20.07 0.26 -2.01
C LEU A 235 -20.87 1.07 -3.04
N LEU A 236 -21.11 0.53 -4.23
CA LEU A 236 -22.01 1.14 -5.22
C LEU A 236 -23.42 1.34 -4.64
N ARG A 237 -24.00 0.29 -4.07
CA ARG A 237 -25.33 0.33 -3.44
C ARG A 237 -25.36 1.26 -2.23
N ALA A 238 -24.34 1.23 -1.37
CA ALA A 238 -24.23 2.13 -0.22
C ALA A 238 -24.12 3.60 -0.64
N GLY A 239 -23.35 3.88 -1.69
CA GLY A 239 -23.22 5.22 -2.26
C GLY A 239 -24.53 5.79 -2.75
N GLN A 240 -25.36 4.98 -3.41
CA GLN A 240 -26.71 5.41 -3.83
C GLN A 240 -27.58 5.79 -2.66
N VAL A 241 -27.56 5.01 -1.56
CA VAL A 241 -28.36 5.31 -0.34
C VAL A 241 -27.87 6.56 0.38
N LEU A 242 -26.55 6.75 0.43
CA LEU A 242 -25.92 7.88 1.13
C LEU A 242 -25.86 9.17 0.29
N GLY A 243 -26.19 9.11 -1.00
CA GLY A 243 -25.98 10.23 -1.93
C GLY A 243 -24.50 10.55 -2.17
N ILE A 244 -23.60 9.61 -1.87
CA ILE A 244 -22.15 9.75 -2.07
C ILE A 244 -21.77 9.10 -3.40
N ARG A 245 -20.91 9.77 -4.17
CA ARG A 245 -20.41 9.19 -5.42
C ARG A 245 -19.66 7.88 -5.15
N PRO A 246 -20.06 6.75 -5.77
CA PRO A 246 -19.44 5.44 -5.54
C PRO A 246 -17.94 5.42 -5.78
N TYR A 247 -17.49 6.21 -6.74
CA TYR A 247 -16.07 6.41 -7.05
C TYR A 247 -15.24 6.78 -5.81
N LEU A 248 -15.76 7.67 -4.95
CA LEU A 248 -15.07 8.11 -3.73
C LEU A 248 -15.02 7.00 -2.68
N LEU A 249 -16.10 6.23 -2.55
CA LEU A 249 -16.13 5.11 -1.61
C LEU A 249 -15.13 4.03 -2.04
N ILE A 250 -15.06 3.72 -3.32
CA ILE A 250 -14.11 2.74 -3.86
C ILE A 250 -12.68 3.23 -3.70
N GLN A 251 -12.42 4.52 -3.95
CA GLN A 251 -11.09 5.11 -3.86
C GLN A 251 -10.56 5.20 -2.42
N THR A 252 -11.44 5.22 -1.41
CA THR A 252 -11.07 5.39 -0.01
C THR A 252 -11.28 4.13 0.82
N ILE A 253 -12.45 3.50 0.72
CA ILE A 253 -12.83 2.40 1.62
C ILE A 253 -12.10 1.11 1.26
N ILE A 254 -11.98 0.79 -0.05
CA ILE A 254 -11.26 -0.42 -0.45
C ILE A 254 -9.78 -0.33 -0.03
N PRO A 255 -9.02 0.73 -0.41
CA PRO A 255 -7.65 0.88 0.05
C PRO A 255 -7.50 0.84 1.56
N LEU A 256 -8.36 1.54 2.30
CA LEU A 256 -8.28 1.53 3.76
C LEU A 256 -8.49 0.13 4.35
N ALA A 257 -9.37 -0.69 3.75
CA ALA A 257 -9.61 -2.05 4.21
C ALA A 257 -8.50 -3.02 3.81
N THR A 258 -7.87 -2.82 2.64
CA THR A 258 -6.82 -3.70 2.10
C THR A 258 -5.45 -3.40 2.66
N GLU A 259 -5.11 -2.11 2.83
CA GLU A 259 -3.80 -1.63 3.31
C GLU A 259 -3.75 -1.48 4.85
N ALA A 260 -4.89 -1.65 5.55
CA ALA A 260 -4.93 -1.53 7.01
C ALA A 260 -3.89 -2.38 7.76
N PRO A 261 -3.54 -3.61 7.33
CA PRO A 261 -2.51 -4.40 8.00
C PRO A 261 -1.15 -3.72 8.00
N GLU A 262 -0.73 -3.21 6.84
CA GLU A 262 0.53 -2.50 6.64
C GLU A 262 0.56 -1.20 7.44
N LEU A 263 -0.54 -0.44 7.39
CA LEU A 263 -0.69 0.80 8.16
C LEU A 263 -0.61 0.56 9.67
N VAL A 264 -1.27 -0.50 10.17
CA VAL A 264 -1.23 -0.87 11.59
C VAL A 264 0.17 -1.31 12.02
N VAL A 265 0.86 -2.12 11.21
CA VAL A 265 2.24 -2.55 11.50
C VAL A 265 3.19 -1.38 11.47
N ALA A 266 3.14 -0.54 10.44
CA ALA A 266 3.99 0.65 10.32
C ALA A 266 3.77 1.64 11.46
N GLY A 267 2.50 1.88 11.85
CA GLY A 267 2.14 2.67 13.01
C GLY A 267 2.70 2.08 14.31
N THR A 268 2.54 0.77 14.52
CA THR A 268 3.06 0.09 15.71
C THR A 268 4.59 0.19 15.79
N LEU A 269 5.30 0.01 14.67
CA LEU A 269 6.76 0.19 14.58
C LEU A 269 7.17 1.61 14.94
N THR A 270 6.48 2.62 14.43
CA THR A 270 6.76 4.02 14.70
C THR A 270 6.60 4.34 16.19
N PHE A 271 5.50 3.89 16.82
CA PHE A 271 5.28 4.08 18.26
C PHE A 271 6.20 3.22 19.14
N ALA A 272 6.71 2.10 18.62
CA ALA A 272 7.78 1.31 19.24
C ALA A 272 9.18 1.91 19.05
N ARG A 273 9.30 3.16 18.56
CA ARG A 273 10.54 3.88 18.28
C ARG A 273 11.39 3.29 17.15
N ARG A 274 10.73 2.67 16.18
CA ARG A 274 11.35 2.13 14.97
C ARG A 274 10.74 2.75 13.70
N PRO A 275 10.68 4.10 13.57
CA PRO A 275 9.98 4.76 12.46
C PRO A 275 10.60 4.44 11.09
N ALA A 276 11.92 4.18 11.04
CA ALA A 276 12.58 3.80 9.80
C ALA A 276 12.06 2.46 9.25
N GLN A 277 11.79 1.47 10.13
CA GLN A 277 11.23 0.19 9.70
C GLN A 277 9.77 0.33 9.22
N GLY A 278 8.96 1.17 9.89
CA GLY A 278 7.61 1.48 9.45
C GLY A 278 7.59 2.16 8.08
N LEU A 279 8.49 3.13 7.86
CA LEU A 279 8.68 3.79 6.58
C LEU A 279 9.07 2.80 5.47
N MET A 280 10.06 1.93 5.72
CA MET A 280 10.50 0.93 4.75
C MET A 280 9.38 -0.04 4.35
N LEU A 281 8.55 -0.45 5.30
CA LEU A 281 7.38 -1.31 5.04
C LEU A 281 6.40 -0.62 4.07
N LEU A 282 6.04 0.64 4.34
CA LEU A 282 5.09 1.38 3.50
C LEU A 282 5.68 1.75 2.13
N LEU A 283 6.99 2.01 2.03
CA LEU A 283 7.63 2.22 0.73
C LEU A 283 7.62 0.94 -0.12
N ALA A 284 7.88 -0.22 0.48
CA ALA A 284 7.80 -1.49 -0.23
C ALA A 284 6.36 -1.79 -0.71
N SER A 285 5.33 -1.52 0.12
CA SER A 285 3.93 -1.59 -0.28
C SER A 285 3.63 -0.61 -1.42
N SER A 286 4.06 0.64 -1.30
CA SER A 286 3.89 1.66 -2.35
C SER A 286 4.51 1.26 -3.70
N VAL A 287 5.64 0.51 -3.69
CA VAL A 287 6.23 -0.04 -4.93
C VAL A 287 5.27 -1.04 -5.58
N ILE A 288 4.61 -1.92 -4.81
CA ILE A 288 3.61 -2.86 -5.33
C ILE A 288 2.44 -2.08 -5.94
N GLU A 289 1.89 -1.11 -5.21
CA GLU A 289 0.73 -0.34 -5.62
C GLU A 289 0.99 0.56 -6.84
N THR A 290 2.21 1.03 -7.03
CA THR A 290 2.57 1.86 -8.19
C THR A 290 3.08 1.08 -9.38
N THR A 291 3.42 -0.20 -9.24
CA THR A 291 3.99 -1.03 -10.31
C THR A 291 3.14 -2.27 -10.62
N LEU A 292 3.05 -3.22 -9.69
CA LEU A 292 2.35 -4.49 -9.90
C LEU A 292 0.83 -4.30 -10.01
N ALA A 293 0.28 -3.37 -9.26
CA ALA A 293 -1.14 -3.06 -9.26
C ALA A 293 -1.62 -2.56 -10.65
N PRO A 294 -1.08 -1.51 -11.24
CA PRO A 294 -1.48 -1.09 -12.59
C PRO A 294 -1.08 -2.12 -13.66
N ALA A 295 -0.01 -2.91 -13.47
CA ALA A 295 0.35 -4.00 -14.37
C ALA A 295 -0.75 -5.07 -14.41
N SER A 296 -1.16 -5.58 -13.26
CA SER A 296 -2.22 -6.59 -13.15
C SER A 296 -3.57 -6.06 -13.63
N THR A 297 -3.87 -4.79 -13.37
CA THR A 297 -5.09 -4.11 -13.83
C THR A 297 -5.17 -4.05 -15.35
N SER A 298 -4.10 -3.64 -16.04
CA SER A 298 -4.08 -3.55 -17.50
C SER A 298 -4.24 -4.92 -18.17
N VAL A 299 -3.58 -5.95 -17.62
CA VAL A 299 -3.71 -7.33 -18.13
C VAL A 299 -5.11 -7.88 -17.86
N ALA A 300 -5.67 -7.65 -16.66
CA ALA A 300 -7.02 -8.09 -16.32
C ALA A 300 -8.07 -7.44 -17.23
N TYR A 301 -7.92 -6.16 -17.55
CA TYR A 301 -8.80 -5.45 -18.48
C TYR A 301 -8.78 -6.09 -19.87
N LEU A 302 -7.60 -6.42 -20.40
CA LEU A 302 -7.43 -7.12 -21.66
C LEU A 302 -8.11 -8.51 -21.62
N LEU A 303 -7.85 -9.30 -20.58
CA LEU A 303 -8.40 -10.64 -20.43
C LEU A 303 -9.93 -10.66 -20.24
N GLY A 304 -10.49 -9.57 -19.69
CA GLY A 304 -11.92 -9.35 -19.58
C GLY A 304 -12.60 -8.90 -20.88
N GLY A 305 -11.85 -8.75 -21.98
CA GLY A 305 -12.38 -8.37 -23.29
C GLY A 305 -12.32 -6.86 -23.60
N GLY A 306 -11.65 -6.06 -22.77
CA GLY A 306 -11.58 -4.59 -22.91
C GLY A 306 -10.53 -4.05 -23.89
N GLY A 307 -9.75 -4.94 -24.53
CA GLY A 307 -8.74 -4.54 -25.49
C GLY A 307 -7.40 -4.09 -24.87
N TRP A 308 -6.49 -3.60 -25.72
CA TRP A 308 -5.10 -3.31 -25.37
C TRP A 308 -4.88 -2.03 -24.55
N ALA A 309 -5.93 -1.25 -24.32
CA ALA A 309 -5.84 0.02 -23.62
C ALA A 309 -7.10 0.26 -22.78
N MET A 310 -6.94 0.31 -21.47
CA MET A 310 -7.99 0.69 -20.54
C MET A 310 -8.19 2.21 -20.59
N PRO A 311 -9.37 2.71 -20.96
CA PRO A 311 -9.63 4.15 -21.06
C PRO A 311 -9.71 4.79 -19.68
N LEU A 312 -9.20 6.02 -19.56
CA LEU A 312 -9.35 6.84 -18.37
C LEU A 312 -10.22 8.05 -18.71
N ASP A 313 -11.29 8.25 -17.95
CA ASP A 313 -12.08 9.48 -18.02
C ASP A 313 -11.29 10.69 -17.47
N GLY A 314 -11.86 11.89 -17.55
CA GLY A 314 -11.21 13.10 -17.07
C GLY A 314 -10.84 13.05 -15.58
N GLY A 315 -11.70 12.44 -14.75
CA GLY A 315 -11.45 12.27 -13.33
C GLY A 315 -10.31 11.31 -13.04
N ALA A 316 -10.33 10.13 -13.68
CA ALA A 316 -9.29 9.11 -13.56
C ALA A 316 -7.91 9.61 -14.04
N ARG A 317 -7.88 10.45 -15.11
CA ARG A 317 -6.65 11.10 -15.56
C ARG A 317 -6.06 12.03 -14.50
N ILE A 318 -6.91 12.84 -13.86
CA ILE A 318 -6.48 13.74 -12.78
C ILE A 318 -6.00 12.92 -11.58
N ASP A 319 -6.66 11.82 -11.24
CA ASP A 319 -6.22 10.96 -10.15
C ASP A 319 -4.87 10.28 -10.43
N MET A 320 -4.63 9.89 -11.67
CA MET A 320 -3.33 9.34 -12.09
C MET A 320 -2.24 10.42 -12.03
N LEU A 321 -2.53 11.66 -12.45
CA LEU A 321 -1.63 12.81 -12.31
C LEU A 321 -1.31 13.09 -10.84
N LEU A 322 -2.34 13.11 -9.99
CA LEU A 322 -2.19 13.36 -8.56
C LEU A 322 -1.38 12.25 -7.88
N THR A 323 -1.59 10.99 -8.27
CA THR A 323 -0.79 9.88 -7.76
C THR A 323 0.68 10.02 -8.15
N ALA A 324 0.96 10.39 -9.41
CA ALA A 324 2.32 10.67 -9.85
C ALA A 324 2.94 11.86 -9.07
N ALA A 325 2.16 12.91 -8.81
CA ALA A 325 2.59 14.08 -8.04
C ALA A 325 2.94 13.71 -6.59
N VAL A 326 2.07 12.96 -5.90
CA VAL A 326 2.33 12.46 -4.54
C VAL A 326 3.58 11.58 -4.53
N THR A 327 3.72 10.68 -5.51
CA THR A 327 4.88 9.79 -5.62
C THR A 327 6.18 10.60 -5.79
N LEU A 328 6.21 11.56 -6.73
CA LEU A 328 7.40 12.41 -6.96
C LEU A 328 7.74 13.28 -5.76
N THR A 329 6.74 13.84 -5.08
CA THR A 329 6.95 14.61 -3.85
C THR A 329 7.53 13.74 -2.76
N THR A 330 7.01 12.51 -2.57
CA THR A 330 7.54 11.56 -1.61
C THR A 330 8.98 11.17 -1.94
N VAL A 331 9.27 10.90 -3.22
CA VAL A 331 10.64 10.61 -3.69
C VAL A 331 11.57 11.79 -3.43
N ALA A 332 11.17 13.02 -3.76
CA ALA A 332 11.97 14.22 -3.56
C ALA A 332 12.29 14.43 -2.07
N ALA A 333 11.27 14.42 -1.22
CA ALA A 333 11.40 14.62 0.22
C ALA A 333 12.27 13.53 0.87
N LEU A 334 12.14 12.27 0.46
CA LEU A 334 12.91 11.18 1.02
C LEU A 334 14.31 11.02 0.41
N ALA A 335 14.59 11.60 -0.74
CA ALA A 335 15.92 11.66 -1.33
C ALA A 335 16.80 12.76 -0.73
N SER A 336 16.19 13.78 -0.10
CA SER A 336 16.91 14.82 0.62
C SER A 336 17.74 14.25 1.77
N PRO A 337 18.97 14.72 1.97
CA PRO A 337 19.81 14.32 3.11
C PRO A 337 19.21 14.72 4.47
N GLU A 338 18.45 15.79 4.50
CA GLU A 338 17.78 16.31 5.70
C GLU A 338 16.28 16.51 5.41
N PRO A 339 15.47 15.43 5.34
CA PRO A 339 14.04 15.57 5.09
C PRO A 339 13.40 16.42 6.20
N GLU A 340 12.77 17.50 5.80
CA GLU A 340 12.08 18.38 6.72
C GLU A 340 10.78 17.73 7.22
N ARG A 341 10.43 18.00 8.47
CA ARG A 341 9.14 17.56 9.02
C ARG A 341 7.96 18.19 8.27
N ALA A 342 8.17 19.36 7.70
CA ALA A 342 7.21 20.08 6.90
C ALA A 342 6.75 19.26 5.69
N ASP A 343 7.66 18.52 5.03
CA ASP A 343 7.35 17.70 3.86
C ASP A 343 6.29 16.65 4.16
N GLY A 344 6.42 15.98 5.31
CA GLY A 344 5.43 15.00 5.76
C GLY A 344 4.05 15.60 6.01
N TRP A 345 4.01 16.81 6.59
CA TRP A 345 2.75 17.51 6.82
C TRP A 345 2.13 18.07 5.55
N ILE A 346 2.93 18.50 4.58
CA ILE A 346 2.46 18.98 3.27
C ILE A 346 1.74 17.83 2.55
N VAL A 347 2.37 16.65 2.45
CA VAL A 347 1.76 15.49 1.78
C VAL A 347 0.54 14.98 2.54
N ALA A 348 0.59 14.92 3.89
CA ALA A 348 -0.56 14.52 4.70
C ALA A 348 -1.74 15.50 4.55
N THR A 349 -1.47 16.81 4.52
CA THR A 349 -2.50 17.84 4.31
C THR A 349 -3.08 17.73 2.90
N ALA A 350 -2.24 17.55 1.89
CA ALA A 350 -2.68 17.34 0.52
C ALA A 350 -3.58 16.09 0.39
N PHE A 351 -3.24 14.99 1.08
CA PHE A 351 -4.10 13.81 1.15
C PHE A 351 -5.44 14.11 1.83
N GLY A 352 -5.43 14.83 2.94
CA GLY A 352 -6.66 15.25 3.62
C GLY A 352 -7.55 16.15 2.75
N ILE A 353 -6.97 17.12 2.05
CA ILE A 353 -7.70 18.03 1.16
C ILE A 353 -8.38 17.24 0.04
N GLN A 354 -7.68 16.34 -0.66
CA GLN A 354 -8.27 15.55 -1.75
C GLN A 354 -9.35 14.57 -1.28
N ALA A 355 -9.25 14.08 -0.03
CA ALA A 355 -10.26 13.20 0.56
C ALA A 355 -11.53 13.95 0.95
N LEU A 356 -11.39 15.18 1.47
CA LEU A 356 -12.52 16.03 1.88
C LEU A 356 -13.15 16.77 0.70
N PHE A 357 -12.37 17.16 -0.30
CA PHE A 357 -12.79 17.92 -1.48
C PHE A 357 -12.46 17.14 -2.76
N PRO A 358 -13.28 16.15 -3.09
CA PRO A 358 -13.00 15.21 -4.17
C PRO A 358 -13.31 15.77 -5.58
N GLU A 359 -13.57 17.06 -5.71
CA GLU A 359 -13.82 17.71 -6.99
C GLU A 359 -12.56 17.73 -7.86
N SER A 360 -12.75 17.48 -9.17
CA SER A 360 -11.64 17.43 -10.14
C SER A 360 -10.76 18.70 -10.14
N PRO A 361 -11.32 19.95 -10.04
CA PRO A 361 -10.47 21.14 -9.97
C PRO A 361 -9.57 21.19 -8.73
N VAL A 362 -10.08 20.77 -7.55
CA VAL A 362 -9.30 20.75 -6.31
C VAL A 362 -8.17 19.73 -6.41
N ARG A 363 -8.46 18.53 -6.91
CA ARG A 363 -7.44 17.48 -7.13
C ARG A 363 -6.37 17.90 -8.13
N LEU A 364 -6.77 18.57 -9.22
CA LEU A 364 -5.84 19.11 -10.19
C LEU A 364 -4.94 20.19 -9.56
N PHE A 365 -5.52 21.11 -8.79
CA PHE A 365 -4.75 22.12 -8.07
C PHE A 365 -3.74 21.49 -7.10
N VAL A 366 -4.15 20.51 -6.30
CA VAL A 366 -3.27 19.79 -5.38
C VAL A 366 -2.16 19.06 -6.14
N ALA A 367 -2.48 18.42 -7.27
CA ALA A 367 -1.47 17.75 -8.11
C ALA A 367 -0.41 18.73 -8.62
N LEU A 368 -0.83 19.88 -9.16
CA LEU A 368 0.09 20.90 -9.67
C LEU A 368 0.92 21.52 -8.54
N ALA A 369 0.33 21.79 -7.38
CA ALA A 369 1.04 22.30 -6.21
C ALA A 369 2.11 21.30 -5.73
N LEU A 370 1.79 20.00 -5.66
CA LEU A 370 2.75 18.97 -5.29
C LEU A 370 3.87 18.80 -6.34
N LEU A 371 3.55 18.86 -7.64
CA LEU A 371 4.57 18.81 -8.68
C LEU A 371 5.52 20.01 -8.62
N THR A 372 5.02 21.22 -8.37
CA THR A 372 5.87 22.40 -8.20
C THR A 372 6.74 22.28 -6.98
N PHE A 373 6.20 21.78 -5.87
CA PHE A 373 6.94 21.52 -4.64
C PHE A 373 8.03 20.45 -4.83
N ALA A 374 7.71 19.34 -5.50
CA ALA A 374 8.70 18.31 -5.84
C ALA A 374 9.82 18.87 -6.73
N ALA A 375 9.47 19.69 -7.73
CA ALA A 375 10.43 20.32 -8.61
C ALA A 375 11.36 21.30 -7.86
N ASP A 376 10.82 22.03 -6.88
CA ASP A 376 11.60 22.93 -6.03
C ASP A 376 12.62 22.16 -5.17
N ILE A 377 12.19 21.07 -4.52
CA ILE A 377 13.11 20.19 -3.77
C ILE A 377 14.19 19.62 -4.71
N PHE A 378 13.83 19.07 -5.87
CA PHE A 378 14.82 18.55 -6.83
C PHE A 378 15.77 19.63 -7.34
N HIS A 379 15.31 20.85 -7.49
CA HIS A 379 16.16 21.96 -7.93
C HIS A 379 17.14 22.41 -6.84
N SER A 380 16.67 22.55 -5.62
CA SER A 380 17.52 22.95 -4.47
C SER A 380 18.53 21.87 -4.10
N GLU A 381 18.15 20.59 -4.22
CA GLU A 381 18.95 19.43 -3.83
C GLU A 381 19.73 18.80 -5.00
N ARG A 382 19.69 19.39 -6.21
CA ARG A 382 20.27 18.80 -7.44
C ARG A 382 21.73 18.39 -7.34
N GLN A 383 22.49 19.03 -6.46
CA GLN A 383 23.91 18.69 -6.21
C GLN A 383 24.09 17.37 -5.46
N PHE A 384 23.07 16.88 -4.76
CA PHE A 384 23.09 15.62 -3.98
C PHE A 384 22.47 14.45 -4.73
N LEU A 385 21.58 14.71 -5.70
CA LEU A 385 20.83 13.70 -6.46
C LEU A 385 21.71 12.76 -7.33
N PRO A 386 22.77 13.24 -8.04
CA PRO A 386 23.57 12.38 -8.92
C PRO A 386 24.26 11.23 -8.18
N ALA A 387 24.69 11.44 -6.95
CA ALA A 387 25.37 10.43 -6.14
C ALA A 387 24.40 9.37 -5.59
N SER A 388 23.13 9.71 -5.38
CA SER A 388 22.13 8.85 -4.77
C SER A 388 21.37 7.98 -5.78
N VAL A 389 21.12 8.47 -6.98
CA VAL A 389 20.30 7.81 -8.00
C VAL A 389 21.15 6.98 -8.99
N VAL A 390 22.37 7.41 -9.29
CA VAL A 390 23.20 6.85 -10.37
C VAL A 390 24.10 5.71 -9.91
N THR A 391 24.46 5.60 -8.65
CA THR A 391 25.28 4.50 -8.16
C THR A 391 24.45 3.27 -7.79
N LEU A 392 24.07 2.49 -8.79
CA LEU A 392 23.63 1.11 -8.57
C LEU A 392 24.72 0.36 -7.79
N PRO A 393 24.39 -0.37 -6.70
CA PRO A 393 25.39 -1.04 -5.90
C PRO A 393 26.18 -2.03 -6.76
N ARG A 394 27.49 -1.77 -6.95
CA ARG A 394 28.40 -2.74 -7.53
C ARG A 394 28.38 -3.98 -6.62
N ARG A 395 28.17 -5.17 -7.20
CA ARG A 395 28.33 -6.46 -6.51
C ARG A 395 29.64 -6.46 -5.75
N THR A 396 29.61 -6.38 -4.44
CA THR A 396 30.75 -6.71 -3.60
C THR A 396 31.01 -8.21 -3.79
N ARG A 397 32.11 -8.55 -4.45
CA ARG A 397 32.62 -9.93 -4.48
C ARG A 397 32.85 -10.37 -3.03
N PRO A 398 32.42 -11.56 -2.62
CA PRO A 398 32.80 -12.09 -1.32
C PRO A 398 34.33 -12.17 -1.26
N LEU A 399 34.92 -11.55 -0.24
CA LEU A 399 36.31 -11.74 0.08
C LEU A 399 36.47 -13.22 0.44
N THR A 400 37.08 -13.99 -0.45
CA THR A 400 37.57 -15.32 -0.13
C THR A 400 38.64 -15.17 0.96
N ARG A 401 38.29 -15.58 2.19
CA ARG A 401 39.30 -15.79 3.25
C ARG A 401 40.15 -16.97 2.83
N THR A 402 41.42 -16.72 2.57
CA THR A 402 42.51 -17.71 2.59
C THR A 402 42.86 -18.07 4.03
#